data_a87f8736d659321700ac63f03bb6b86c
#
_entry.id   a87f8736d659321700ac63f03bb6b86c
#
_cell.length_a   1.000
_cell.length_b   1.000
_cell.length_c   1.000
_cell.angle_alpha   90.00
_cell.angle_beta   90.00
_cell.angle_gamma   90.00
#
_symmetry.space_group_name_H-M   'P 1'
#
loop_
_entity.id
_entity.type
_entity.pdbx_description
1 polymer ?
#
loop_
_entity_poly.entity_id
_entity_poly.type
_entity_poly.pdbx_seq_one_letter_code
_entity_poly.pdbx_strand_id
1 'polypeptide(L)'
;MSPRLLARFLRSRCVAGSRDDRRVVNAVGRGEMMIGLALCVVPLAFYAWLVDRRPGAWSNGIVLAVGLGMAGLTAAGIIVRTVPVIGSLIVGTLVVVAALGTAVLPFLLIVNGVEMWRKEGRSLSNVLSGALGVGLLVLMAWCLRSVFSPFEPWAVAGISATMALGWLSFGFLGYLASVFVIHRAKPLPGNHQIVVLGSALVKGKVPKLLASRLDRGIGQWRTDRDAGFHSVIIPSGGKGDDEPRAEGEAMAEYLVEHGIPRECVVVENQAANTDENISLSRQVMPTQVRSVPSRRAEAARQRQNPQVVVATSSYHAVRAAELCRRQGLRVRVLGAPTATYFLPSAMLREYIALLASRPWINGIMLVLVLAFWPIAVSYTHLTLPTILLV
;
A
#
# COMPACT_ATOMS: atom_id res chain seq x y z
N MET A 1 -22.20 52.44 49.64
CA MET A 1 -21.39 52.23 48.42
C MET A 1 -22.22 52.70 47.25
N SER A 2 -21.76 53.70 46.47
CA SER A 2 -22.62 54.29 45.42
C SER A 2 -22.75 53.33 44.23
N PRO A 3 -23.90 53.30 43.55
CA PRO A 3 -24.14 52.40 42.37
C PRO A 3 -23.11 52.57 41.28
N ARG A 4 -22.43 53.70 41.19
CA ARG A 4 -21.37 53.99 40.21
C ARG A 4 -20.05 53.28 40.51
N LEU A 5 -19.73 53.00 41.77
CA LEU A 5 -18.55 52.25 42.16
C LEU A 5 -18.71 50.74 41.92
N LEU A 6 -19.91 50.19 42.14
CA LEU A 6 -20.24 48.80 41.86
C LEU A 6 -20.20 48.51 40.34
N ALA A 7 -20.74 49.43 39.54
CA ALA A 7 -20.72 49.31 38.07
C ALA A 7 -19.28 49.38 37.49
N ARG A 8 -18.38 50.19 38.07
CA ARG A 8 -16.97 50.24 37.71
C ARG A 8 -16.20 48.93 38.12
N PHE A 9 -16.49 48.38 39.28
CA PHE A 9 -15.88 47.15 39.77
C PHE A 9 -16.33 45.91 38.96
N LEU A 10 -17.61 45.85 38.60
CA LEU A 10 -18.13 44.78 37.71
C LEU A 10 -17.60 44.90 36.29
N ARG A 11 -17.47 46.12 35.73
CA ARG A 11 -16.84 46.32 34.42
C ARG A 11 -15.36 45.96 34.39
N SER A 12 -14.60 46.27 35.45
CA SER A 12 -13.18 45.95 35.48
C SER A 12 -12.94 44.43 35.55
N ARG A 13 -13.78 43.65 36.25
CA ARG A 13 -13.68 42.18 36.31
C ARG A 13 -14.11 41.50 34.99
N CYS A 14 -15.20 42.01 34.34
CA CYS A 14 -15.63 41.48 33.05
C CYS A 14 -14.62 41.75 31.93
N VAL A 15 -13.88 42.87 31.96
CA VAL A 15 -12.90 43.22 30.91
C VAL A 15 -11.54 42.54 31.15
N ALA A 16 -11.13 42.27 32.39
CA ALA A 16 -9.89 41.59 32.71
C ALA A 16 -9.97 40.06 32.40
N GLY A 17 -11.12 39.40 32.73
CA GLY A 17 -11.34 38.00 32.40
C GLY A 17 -11.32 37.69 30.88
N SER A 18 -11.80 38.65 30.05
CA SER A 18 -11.93 38.43 28.61
C SER A 18 -10.61 38.50 27.82
N ARG A 19 -9.55 39.14 28.33
CA ARG A 19 -8.25 39.22 27.66
C ARG A 19 -7.34 38.03 28.00
N ASP A 20 -7.33 37.57 29.23
CA ASP A 20 -6.55 36.41 29.66
C ASP A 20 -7.16 35.14 29.11
N ASP A 21 -8.48 34.97 29.12
CA ASP A 21 -9.16 33.83 28.53
C ASP A 21 -8.87 33.71 27.03
N ARG A 22 -8.83 34.80 26.29
CA ARG A 22 -8.48 34.79 24.85
C ARG A 22 -7.01 34.44 24.61
N ARG A 23 -6.09 34.84 25.50
CA ARG A 23 -4.66 34.46 25.40
C ARG A 23 -4.46 33.01 25.66
N VAL A 24 -5.14 32.44 26.67
CA VAL A 24 -5.08 31.00 26.99
C VAL A 24 -5.70 30.18 25.87
N VAL A 25 -6.86 30.54 25.36
CA VAL A 25 -7.51 29.87 24.21
C VAL A 25 -6.64 29.91 22.95
N ASN A 26 -6.01 31.05 22.66
CA ASN A 26 -5.09 31.17 21.53
C ASN A 26 -3.78 30.41 21.72
N ALA A 27 -3.27 30.31 22.94
CA ALA A 27 -2.07 29.53 23.25
C ALA A 27 -2.34 28.02 23.14
N VAL A 28 -3.48 27.54 23.65
CA VAL A 28 -3.91 26.14 23.52
C VAL A 28 -4.15 25.81 22.03
N GLY A 29 -4.84 26.67 21.29
CA GLY A 29 -5.07 26.46 19.86
C GLY A 29 -3.78 26.41 19.02
N ARG A 30 -2.77 27.23 19.37
CA ARG A 30 -1.43 27.15 18.72
C ARG A 30 -0.69 25.86 19.09
N GLY A 31 -0.77 25.43 20.34
CA GLY A 31 -0.15 24.17 20.80
C GLY A 31 -0.72 22.96 20.07
N GLU A 32 -2.04 22.87 19.95
CA GLU A 32 -2.71 21.78 19.22
C GLU A 32 -2.38 21.80 17.73
N MET A 33 -2.29 22.97 17.11
CA MET A 33 -1.90 23.12 15.71
C MET A 33 -0.44 22.69 15.48
N MET A 34 0.47 23.03 16.39
CA MET A 34 1.88 22.58 16.34
C MET A 34 2.00 21.07 16.49
N ILE A 35 1.23 20.49 17.42
CA ILE A 35 1.19 19.02 17.60
C ILE A 35 0.63 18.36 16.33
N GLY A 36 -0.46 18.84 15.76
CA GLY A 36 -1.03 18.34 14.51
C GLY A 36 -0.04 18.40 13.36
N LEU A 37 0.68 19.51 13.20
CA LEU A 37 1.75 19.66 12.20
C LEU A 37 2.89 18.66 12.43
N ALA A 38 3.34 18.49 13.66
CA ALA A 38 4.40 17.52 13.97
C ALA A 38 3.95 16.09 13.65
N LEU A 39 2.71 15.72 14.00
CA LEU A 39 2.13 14.41 13.69
C LEU A 39 2.03 14.13 12.19
N CYS A 40 1.95 15.17 11.34
CA CYS A 40 1.98 15.02 9.89
C CYS A 40 3.41 14.96 9.34
N VAL A 41 4.25 15.89 9.77
CA VAL A 41 5.62 16.07 9.23
C VAL A 41 6.50 14.89 9.56
N VAL A 42 6.44 14.37 10.80
CA VAL A 42 7.31 13.27 11.25
C VAL A 42 7.11 12.00 10.41
N PRO A 43 5.88 11.46 10.20
CA PRO A 43 5.71 10.28 9.35
C PRO A 43 6.09 10.53 7.89
N LEU A 44 5.82 11.71 7.34
CA LEU A 44 6.17 12.03 5.95
C LEU A 44 7.68 12.18 5.75
N ALA A 45 8.38 12.80 6.69
CA ALA A 45 9.84 12.86 6.69
C ALA A 45 10.46 11.47 6.86
N PHE A 46 9.90 10.64 7.75
CA PHE A 46 10.31 9.26 7.94
C PHE A 46 10.04 8.40 6.69
N TYR A 47 8.91 8.62 6.01
CA TYR A 47 8.63 8.00 4.71
C TYR A 47 9.69 8.37 3.67
N ALA A 48 10.03 9.65 3.52
CA ALA A 48 11.05 10.09 2.57
C ALA A 48 12.40 9.42 2.87
N TRP A 49 12.80 9.34 4.14
CA TRP A 49 14.01 8.64 4.58
C TRP A 49 13.95 7.12 4.30
N LEU A 50 12.79 6.48 4.51
CA LEU A 50 12.61 5.05 4.25
C LEU A 50 12.68 4.72 2.76
N VAL A 51 12.09 5.55 1.89
CA VAL A 51 12.12 5.33 0.43
C VAL A 51 13.55 5.34 -0.09
N ASP A 52 14.41 6.24 0.43
CA ASP A 52 15.83 6.27 0.09
C ASP A 52 16.57 5.01 0.60
N ARG A 53 16.25 4.55 1.82
CA ARG A 53 16.91 3.39 2.44
C ARG A 53 16.41 2.04 1.94
N ARG A 54 15.11 1.92 1.67
CA ARG A 54 14.42 0.67 1.33
C ARG A 54 13.41 0.89 0.20
N PRO A 55 13.86 1.18 -1.04
CA PRO A 55 12.96 1.42 -2.16
C PRO A 55 12.04 0.23 -2.39
N GLY A 56 10.75 0.49 -2.60
CA GLY A 56 9.74 -0.54 -2.88
C GLY A 56 9.30 -1.41 -1.68
N ALA A 57 9.79 -1.15 -0.46
CA ALA A 57 9.33 -1.91 0.71
C ALA A 57 7.87 -1.60 1.04
N TRP A 58 7.07 -2.63 1.35
CA TRP A 58 5.68 -2.49 1.78
C TRP A 58 5.50 -1.55 2.99
N SER A 59 6.43 -1.61 3.95
CA SER A 59 6.41 -0.71 5.11
C SER A 59 6.37 0.77 4.76
N ASN A 60 6.95 1.17 3.61
CA ASN A 60 6.95 2.56 3.16
C ASN A 60 5.51 3.06 2.89
N GLY A 61 4.69 2.22 2.26
CA GLY A 61 3.28 2.56 2.01
C GLY A 61 2.45 2.68 3.29
N ILE A 62 2.74 1.88 4.32
CA ILE A 62 2.09 2.00 5.63
C ILE A 62 2.43 3.37 6.25
N VAL A 63 3.72 3.74 6.27
CA VAL A 63 4.16 5.04 6.82
C VAL A 63 3.57 6.20 6.02
N LEU A 64 3.49 6.08 4.69
CA LEU A 64 2.83 7.06 3.84
C LEU A 64 1.34 7.18 4.17
N ALA A 65 0.63 6.07 4.33
CA ALA A 65 -0.79 6.06 4.67
C ALA A 65 -1.04 6.71 6.04
N VAL A 66 -0.19 6.43 7.05
CA VAL A 66 -0.22 7.13 8.35
C VAL A 66 -0.03 8.63 8.16
N GLY A 67 1.02 9.05 7.48
CA GLY A 67 1.33 10.47 7.26
C GLY A 67 0.21 11.22 6.57
N LEU A 68 -0.35 10.65 5.50
CA LEU A 68 -1.47 11.23 4.76
C LEU A 68 -2.76 11.24 5.59
N GLY A 69 -3.03 10.18 6.36
CA GLY A 69 -4.18 10.12 7.28
C GLY A 69 -4.11 11.21 8.35
N MET A 70 -2.94 11.36 9.00
CA MET A 70 -2.73 12.42 9.99
C MET A 70 -2.84 13.82 9.37
N ALA A 71 -2.31 14.02 8.16
CA ALA A 71 -2.45 15.28 7.43
C ALA A 71 -3.93 15.59 7.11
N GLY A 72 -4.69 14.59 6.66
CA GLY A 72 -6.12 14.72 6.41
C GLY A 72 -6.92 15.09 7.66
N LEU A 73 -6.67 14.42 8.79
CA LEU A 73 -7.32 14.71 10.07
C LEU A 73 -6.97 16.12 10.58
N THR A 74 -5.70 16.53 10.47
CA THR A 74 -5.27 17.87 10.87
C THR A 74 -5.91 18.92 9.99
N ALA A 75 -5.95 18.74 8.66
CA ALA A 75 -6.61 19.64 7.73
C ALA A 75 -8.11 19.75 8.02
N ALA A 76 -8.79 18.64 8.25
CA ALA A 76 -10.20 18.62 8.62
C ALA A 76 -10.47 19.41 9.91
N GLY A 77 -9.63 19.20 10.95
CA GLY A 77 -9.72 19.95 12.20
C GLY A 77 -9.51 21.47 12.02
N ILE A 78 -8.55 21.87 11.20
CA ILE A 78 -8.32 23.29 10.87
C ILE A 78 -9.51 23.87 10.12
N ILE A 79 -10.04 23.20 9.11
CA ILE A 79 -11.17 23.67 8.29
C ILE A 79 -12.43 23.85 9.17
N VAL A 80 -12.73 22.87 10.03
CA VAL A 80 -13.90 22.96 10.95
C VAL A 80 -13.75 24.12 11.94
N ARG A 81 -12.54 24.43 12.39
CA ARG A 81 -12.29 25.56 13.32
C ARG A 81 -12.31 26.91 12.63
N THR A 82 -11.78 27.02 11.41
CA THR A 82 -11.69 28.31 10.68
C THR A 82 -13.00 28.71 10.01
N VAL A 83 -13.75 27.74 9.48
CA VAL A 83 -15.02 27.94 8.80
C VAL A 83 -16.03 26.90 9.31
N PRO A 84 -16.56 27.02 10.52
CA PRO A 84 -17.28 25.96 11.24
C PRO A 84 -18.43 25.34 10.45
N VAL A 85 -19.30 26.13 9.85
CA VAL A 85 -20.46 25.63 9.09
C VAL A 85 -20.04 24.88 7.84
N ILE A 86 -19.23 25.50 6.98
CA ILE A 86 -18.75 24.89 5.74
C ILE A 86 -17.84 23.69 6.04
N GLY A 87 -16.96 23.82 7.03
CA GLY A 87 -16.06 22.76 7.46
C GLY A 87 -16.81 21.53 7.95
N SER A 88 -17.84 21.72 8.79
CA SER A 88 -18.67 20.61 9.27
C SER A 88 -19.47 19.96 8.14
N LEU A 89 -19.96 20.74 7.18
CA LEU A 89 -20.63 20.22 5.99
C LEU A 89 -19.67 19.38 5.12
N ILE A 90 -18.46 19.86 4.88
CA ILE A 90 -17.44 19.12 4.10
C ILE A 90 -17.10 17.80 4.81
N VAL A 91 -16.75 17.86 6.10
CA VAL A 91 -16.39 16.66 6.87
C VAL A 91 -17.58 15.70 6.96
N GLY A 92 -18.78 16.20 7.23
CA GLY A 92 -20.00 15.39 7.24
C GLY A 92 -20.28 14.72 5.90
N THR A 93 -20.13 15.44 4.80
CA THR A 93 -20.26 14.87 3.45
C THR A 93 -19.23 13.78 3.21
N LEU A 94 -17.95 13.98 3.58
CA LEU A 94 -16.91 12.96 3.44
C LEU A 94 -17.22 11.70 4.27
N VAL A 95 -17.74 11.86 5.50
CA VAL A 95 -18.16 10.73 6.35
C VAL A 95 -19.32 9.97 5.69
N VAL A 96 -20.33 10.68 5.17
CA VAL A 96 -21.46 10.05 4.46
C VAL A 96 -20.98 9.30 3.22
N VAL A 97 -20.13 9.91 2.40
CA VAL A 97 -19.55 9.27 1.21
C VAL A 97 -18.74 8.03 1.60
N ALA A 98 -17.93 8.10 2.67
CA ALA A 98 -17.18 6.94 3.16
C ALA A 98 -18.11 5.82 3.66
N ALA A 99 -19.18 6.14 4.39
CA ALA A 99 -20.16 5.18 4.86
C ALA A 99 -20.91 4.50 3.69
N LEU A 100 -21.37 5.28 2.71
CA LEU A 100 -21.99 4.76 1.48
C LEU A 100 -21.02 3.90 0.68
N GLY A 101 -19.76 4.35 0.53
CA GLY A 101 -18.70 3.58 -0.13
C GLY A 101 -18.46 2.23 0.55
N THR A 102 -18.45 2.20 1.89
CA THR A 102 -18.32 0.96 2.67
C THR A 102 -19.52 0.04 2.46
N ALA A 103 -20.74 0.57 2.38
CA ALA A 103 -21.96 -0.21 2.14
C ALA A 103 -22.02 -0.78 0.71
N VAL A 104 -21.54 -0.04 -0.29
CA VAL A 104 -21.57 -0.43 -1.71
C VAL A 104 -20.40 -1.36 -2.08
N LEU A 105 -19.24 -1.22 -1.42
CA LEU A 105 -18.02 -1.97 -1.73
C LEU A 105 -18.22 -3.49 -1.83
N PRO A 106 -18.94 -4.18 -0.93
CA PRO A 106 -19.17 -5.63 -1.03
C PRO A 106 -19.84 -6.03 -2.35
N PHE A 107 -20.83 -5.27 -2.79
CA PHE A 107 -21.53 -5.54 -4.04
C PHE A 107 -20.63 -5.36 -5.26
N LEU A 108 -19.80 -4.30 -5.28
CA LEU A 108 -18.82 -4.08 -6.34
C LEU A 108 -17.80 -5.22 -6.39
N LEU A 109 -17.36 -5.72 -5.25
CA LEU A 109 -16.44 -6.85 -5.17
C LEU A 109 -17.07 -8.15 -5.66
N ILE A 110 -18.36 -8.40 -5.37
CA ILE A 110 -19.10 -9.57 -5.88
C ILE A 110 -19.23 -9.47 -7.40
N VAL A 111 -19.65 -8.32 -7.92
CA VAL A 111 -19.75 -8.08 -9.37
C VAL A 111 -18.41 -8.32 -10.06
N ASN A 112 -17.33 -7.79 -9.49
CA ASN A 112 -15.98 -8.03 -10.01
C ASN A 112 -15.59 -9.52 -9.96
N GLY A 113 -15.91 -10.24 -8.90
CA GLY A 113 -15.67 -11.68 -8.78
C GLY A 113 -16.39 -12.49 -9.87
N VAL A 114 -17.63 -12.12 -10.18
CA VAL A 114 -18.40 -12.73 -11.27
C VAL A 114 -17.78 -12.40 -12.64
N GLU A 115 -17.35 -11.16 -12.86
CA GLU A 115 -16.67 -10.74 -14.09
C GLU A 115 -15.36 -11.51 -14.30
N MET A 116 -14.54 -11.62 -13.25
CA MET A 116 -13.30 -12.41 -13.26
C MET A 116 -13.56 -13.88 -13.59
N TRP A 117 -14.55 -14.48 -12.94
CA TRP A 117 -14.92 -15.87 -13.20
C TRP A 117 -15.33 -16.10 -14.68
N ARG A 118 -16.08 -15.16 -15.25
CA ARG A 118 -16.53 -15.26 -16.65
C ARG A 118 -15.39 -15.07 -17.67
N LYS A 119 -14.43 -14.18 -17.39
CA LYS A 119 -13.34 -13.82 -18.32
C LYS A 119 -12.09 -14.68 -18.19
N GLU A 120 -11.73 -15.05 -16.94
CA GLU A 120 -10.45 -15.71 -16.63
C GLU A 120 -10.62 -17.16 -16.13
N GLY A 121 -11.86 -17.64 -16.07
CA GLY A 121 -12.16 -19.02 -15.67
C GLY A 121 -12.25 -19.24 -14.15
N ARG A 122 -12.53 -20.51 -13.77
CA ARG A 122 -12.91 -20.93 -12.42
C ARG A 122 -11.70 -21.27 -11.55
N SER A 123 -10.87 -20.31 -11.20
CA SER A 123 -9.81 -20.52 -10.20
C SER A 123 -10.14 -19.82 -8.88
N LEU A 124 -9.60 -20.34 -7.76
CA LEU A 124 -9.77 -19.69 -6.44
C LEU A 124 -9.25 -18.24 -6.44
N SER A 125 -8.18 -17.98 -7.19
CA SER A 125 -7.62 -16.62 -7.30
C SER A 125 -8.56 -15.66 -8.01
N ASN A 126 -9.38 -16.13 -8.95
CA ASN A 126 -10.28 -15.32 -9.75
C ASN A 126 -11.57 -14.95 -9.01
N VAL A 127 -12.00 -15.79 -8.04
CA VAL A 127 -13.20 -15.52 -7.22
C VAL A 127 -12.89 -14.78 -5.92
N LEU A 128 -11.64 -14.46 -5.65
CA LEU A 128 -11.18 -13.92 -4.37
C LEU A 128 -11.88 -12.59 -4.00
N SER A 129 -12.05 -11.68 -4.96
CA SER A 129 -12.80 -10.43 -4.74
C SER A 129 -14.25 -10.69 -4.40
N GLY A 130 -14.92 -11.62 -5.11
CA GLY A 130 -16.30 -12.02 -4.82
C GLY A 130 -16.44 -12.64 -3.43
N ALA A 131 -15.54 -13.55 -3.06
CA ALA A 131 -15.52 -14.17 -1.72
C ALA A 131 -15.35 -13.13 -0.61
N LEU A 132 -14.44 -12.14 -0.81
CA LEU A 132 -14.30 -11.02 0.12
C LEU A 132 -15.59 -10.20 0.21
N GLY A 133 -16.24 -9.91 -0.92
CA GLY A 133 -17.52 -9.18 -0.94
C GLY A 133 -18.61 -9.88 -0.13
N VAL A 134 -18.76 -11.21 -0.31
CA VAL A 134 -19.69 -12.02 0.49
C VAL A 134 -19.32 -12.01 1.98
N GLY A 135 -18.04 -12.18 2.31
CA GLY A 135 -17.55 -12.12 3.69
C GLY A 135 -17.84 -10.78 4.38
N LEU A 136 -17.70 -9.67 3.66
CA LEU A 136 -18.04 -8.33 4.16
C LEU A 136 -19.55 -8.20 4.43
N LEU A 137 -20.41 -8.70 3.54
CA LEU A 137 -21.86 -8.69 3.77
C LEU A 137 -22.25 -9.52 5.01
N VAL A 138 -21.65 -10.70 5.17
CA VAL A 138 -21.88 -11.54 6.36
C VAL A 138 -21.42 -10.81 7.63
N LEU A 139 -20.25 -10.18 7.61
CA LEU A 139 -19.77 -9.39 8.76
C LEU A 139 -20.68 -8.20 9.07
N MET A 140 -21.14 -7.47 8.04
CA MET A 140 -22.07 -6.35 8.22
C MET A 140 -23.39 -6.82 8.82
N ALA A 141 -23.95 -7.92 8.32
CA ALA A 141 -25.18 -8.52 8.87
C ALA A 141 -24.97 -8.98 10.31
N TRP A 142 -23.82 -9.58 10.62
CA TRP A 142 -23.46 -9.97 11.99
C TRP A 142 -23.36 -8.76 12.91
N CYS A 143 -22.64 -7.70 12.52
CA CYS A 143 -22.55 -6.47 13.32
C CYS A 143 -23.93 -5.85 13.55
N LEU A 144 -24.77 -5.76 12.53
CA LEU A 144 -26.14 -5.25 12.66
C LEU A 144 -26.98 -6.12 13.63
N ARG A 145 -26.89 -7.43 13.49
CA ARG A 145 -27.58 -8.37 14.39
C ARG A 145 -27.11 -8.22 15.84
N SER A 146 -25.82 -7.95 16.05
CA SER A 146 -25.22 -7.79 17.37
C SER A 146 -25.74 -6.55 18.10
N VAL A 147 -26.07 -5.46 17.39
CA VAL A 147 -26.65 -4.25 17.98
C VAL A 147 -28.02 -4.52 18.64
N PHE A 148 -28.78 -5.46 18.06
CA PHE A 148 -30.13 -5.83 18.55
C PHE A 148 -30.14 -7.09 19.42
N SER A 149 -28.97 -7.65 19.74
CA SER A 149 -28.84 -8.86 20.54
C SER A 149 -28.53 -8.52 22.00
N PRO A 150 -29.27 -9.07 22.96
CA PRO A 150 -28.91 -8.95 24.38
C PRO A 150 -27.71 -9.83 24.77
N PHE A 151 -27.24 -10.68 23.87
CA PHE A 151 -26.16 -11.63 24.15
C PHE A 151 -24.79 -10.99 23.87
N GLU A 152 -24.11 -10.53 24.93
CA GLU A 152 -22.82 -9.84 24.86
C GLU A 152 -21.68 -10.56 24.10
N PRO A 153 -21.48 -11.90 24.20
CA PRO A 153 -20.42 -12.57 23.47
C PRO A 153 -20.51 -12.39 21.94
N TRP A 154 -21.70 -12.30 21.37
CA TRP A 154 -21.88 -12.01 19.93
C TRP A 154 -21.42 -10.60 19.57
N ALA A 155 -21.71 -9.61 20.41
CA ALA A 155 -21.27 -8.23 20.23
C ALA A 155 -19.74 -8.13 20.34
N VAL A 156 -19.15 -8.76 21.36
CA VAL A 156 -17.69 -8.80 21.57
C VAL A 156 -16.99 -9.45 20.37
N ALA A 157 -17.48 -10.58 19.88
CA ALA A 157 -16.91 -11.26 18.71
C ALA A 157 -17.04 -10.42 17.44
N GLY A 158 -18.18 -9.76 17.22
CA GLY A 158 -18.41 -8.87 16.07
C GLY A 158 -17.45 -7.66 16.08
N ILE A 159 -17.24 -7.02 17.24
CA ILE A 159 -16.30 -5.92 17.39
C ILE A 159 -14.87 -6.41 17.13
N SER A 160 -14.46 -7.54 17.71
CA SER A 160 -13.14 -8.12 17.50
C SER A 160 -12.88 -8.43 16.02
N ALA A 161 -13.85 -9.00 15.33
CA ALA A 161 -13.77 -9.28 13.88
C ALA A 161 -13.67 -7.97 13.07
N THR A 162 -14.40 -6.92 13.44
CA THR A 162 -14.34 -5.60 12.80
C THR A 162 -12.98 -4.94 13.01
N MET A 163 -12.41 -5.04 14.21
CA MET A 163 -11.05 -4.55 14.50
C MET A 163 -9.99 -5.29 13.68
N ALA A 164 -10.11 -6.62 13.57
CA ALA A 164 -9.22 -7.42 12.73
C ALA A 164 -9.32 -7.04 11.24
N LEU A 165 -10.55 -6.84 10.74
CA LEU A 165 -10.76 -6.32 9.38
C LEU A 165 -10.16 -4.92 9.21
N GLY A 166 -10.31 -4.04 10.20
CA GLY A 166 -9.71 -2.70 10.21
C GLY A 166 -8.18 -2.75 10.10
N TRP A 167 -7.54 -3.64 10.88
CA TRP A 167 -6.10 -3.86 10.81
C TRP A 167 -5.65 -4.37 9.43
N LEU A 168 -6.34 -5.39 8.88
CA LEU A 168 -6.07 -5.91 7.55
C LEU A 168 -6.29 -4.84 6.47
N SER A 169 -7.37 -4.06 6.56
CA SER A 169 -7.67 -2.97 5.63
C SER A 169 -6.60 -1.87 5.68
N PHE A 170 -6.12 -1.52 6.87
CA PHE A 170 -5.04 -0.55 7.03
C PHE A 170 -3.74 -1.02 6.37
N GLY A 171 -3.36 -2.29 6.56
CA GLY A 171 -2.23 -2.90 5.85
C GLY A 171 -2.42 -2.91 4.33
N PHE A 172 -3.67 -3.17 3.86
CA PHE A 172 -4.02 -3.13 2.44
C PHE A 172 -3.91 -1.71 1.86
N LEU A 173 -4.34 -0.68 2.59
CA LEU A 173 -4.14 0.72 2.18
C LEU A 173 -2.65 1.06 2.04
N GLY A 174 -1.81 0.60 2.95
CA GLY A 174 -0.35 0.73 2.82
C GLY A 174 0.20 0.04 1.58
N TYR A 175 -0.31 -1.17 1.26
CA TYR A 175 0.03 -1.87 0.03
C TYR A 175 -0.42 -1.07 -1.21
N LEU A 176 -1.66 -0.56 -1.25
CA LEU A 176 -2.17 0.27 -2.34
C LEU A 176 -1.35 1.55 -2.53
N ALA A 177 -0.97 2.21 -1.44
CA ALA A 177 -0.10 3.38 -1.49
C ALA A 177 1.26 3.05 -2.13
N SER A 178 1.86 1.90 -1.78
CA SER A 178 3.11 1.44 -2.41
C SER A 178 2.92 1.13 -3.90
N VAL A 179 1.85 0.43 -4.27
CA VAL A 179 1.51 0.14 -5.68
C VAL A 179 1.35 1.43 -6.47
N PHE A 180 0.65 2.41 -5.91
CA PHE A 180 0.41 3.70 -6.56
C PHE A 180 1.73 4.47 -6.81
N VAL A 181 2.61 4.51 -5.83
CA VAL A 181 3.93 5.17 -5.97
C VAL A 181 4.77 4.47 -7.04
N ILE A 182 4.82 3.13 -7.03
CA ILE A 182 5.59 2.35 -8.01
C ILE A 182 4.99 2.48 -9.42
N HIS A 183 3.65 2.46 -9.54
CA HIS A 183 2.98 2.64 -10.83
C HIS A 183 3.31 3.98 -11.48
N ARG A 184 3.49 5.04 -10.68
CA ARG A 184 3.89 6.37 -11.14
C ARG A 184 5.38 6.57 -11.34
N ALA A 185 6.20 5.58 -11.02
CA ALA A 185 7.64 5.65 -11.24
C ALA A 185 7.93 5.78 -12.74
N LYS A 186 8.64 6.84 -13.12
CA LYS A 186 9.06 7.08 -14.51
C LYS A 186 10.38 6.40 -14.79
N PRO A 187 10.68 5.98 -16.04
CA PRO A 187 12.03 5.62 -16.44
C PRO A 187 13.03 6.73 -16.07
N LEU A 188 14.21 6.36 -15.61
CA LEU A 188 15.31 7.27 -15.37
C LEU A 188 16.53 6.77 -16.16
N PRO A 189 17.26 7.66 -16.86
CA PRO A 189 18.40 7.25 -17.66
C PRO A 189 19.55 6.71 -16.79
N GLY A 190 20.21 5.66 -17.27
CA GLY A 190 21.32 5.01 -16.60
C GLY A 190 21.79 3.75 -17.32
N ASN A 191 22.87 3.17 -16.85
CA ASN A 191 23.36 1.88 -17.36
C ASN A 191 22.70 0.74 -16.59
N HIS A 192 21.58 0.22 -17.13
CA HIS A 192 20.71 -0.70 -16.40
C HIS A 192 20.76 -2.14 -16.91
N GLN A 193 20.55 -3.06 -15.98
CA GLN A 193 20.13 -4.44 -16.21
C GLN A 193 18.60 -4.49 -16.03
N ILE A 194 17.85 -4.59 -17.12
CA ILE A 194 16.39 -4.49 -17.11
C ILE A 194 15.80 -5.89 -17.09
N VAL A 195 15.44 -6.40 -15.93
CA VAL A 195 14.79 -7.71 -15.77
C VAL A 195 13.29 -7.55 -16.04
N VAL A 196 12.75 -8.29 -16.99
CA VAL A 196 11.31 -8.36 -17.24
C VAL A 196 10.79 -9.70 -16.75
N LEU A 197 9.89 -9.67 -15.75
CA LEU A 197 9.35 -10.89 -15.14
C LEU A 197 8.24 -11.49 -16.00
N GLY A 198 8.30 -12.79 -16.23
CA GLY A 198 7.28 -13.57 -16.92
C GLY A 198 5.92 -13.59 -16.19
N SER A 199 4.86 -14.03 -16.88
CA SER A 199 3.51 -14.14 -16.30
C SER A 199 2.62 -15.19 -16.98
N ALA A 200 3.19 -16.20 -17.53
CA ALA A 200 2.62 -17.26 -18.34
C ALA A 200 2.33 -16.89 -19.82
N LEU A 201 2.53 -17.84 -20.71
CA LEU A 201 2.18 -17.77 -22.11
C LEU A 201 0.74 -18.26 -22.32
N VAL A 202 0.08 -17.75 -23.35
CA VAL A 202 -1.21 -18.27 -23.79
C VAL A 202 -1.02 -18.92 -25.16
N LYS A 203 -1.15 -20.24 -25.23
CA LYS A 203 -0.91 -21.03 -26.45
C LYS A 203 0.47 -20.73 -27.08
N GLY A 204 1.50 -20.59 -26.24
CA GLY A 204 2.88 -20.32 -26.65
C GLY A 204 3.15 -18.90 -27.15
N LYS A 205 2.20 -17.97 -27.02
CA LYS A 205 2.32 -16.55 -27.42
C LYS A 205 2.30 -15.64 -26.20
N VAL A 206 2.95 -14.48 -26.35
CA VAL A 206 2.97 -13.42 -25.35
C VAL A 206 1.55 -12.79 -25.24
N PRO A 207 0.86 -12.96 -24.08
CA PRO A 207 -0.45 -12.34 -23.88
C PRO A 207 -0.31 -10.85 -23.56
N LYS A 208 -1.43 -10.10 -23.64
CA LYS A 208 -1.46 -8.63 -23.40
C LYS A 208 -0.84 -8.22 -22.07
N LEU A 209 -1.01 -9.01 -21.01
CA LEU A 209 -0.45 -8.75 -19.69
C LEU A 209 1.09 -8.80 -19.72
N LEU A 210 1.66 -9.81 -20.38
CA LEU A 210 3.10 -9.97 -20.54
C LEU A 210 3.67 -8.92 -21.50
N ALA A 211 2.97 -8.64 -22.59
CA ALA A 211 3.34 -7.57 -23.53
C ALA A 211 3.48 -6.22 -22.81
N SER A 212 2.53 -5.86 -21.94
CA SER A 212 2.61 -4.60 -21.18
C SER A 212 3.85 -4.51 -20.27
N ARG A 213 4.34 -5.63 -19.72
CA ARG A 213 5.59 -5.69 -18.96
C ARG A 213 6.81 -5.49 -19.86
N LEU A 214 6.82 -6.14 -21.02
CA LEU A 214 7.87 -6.00 -22.03
C LEU A 214 7.96 -4.56 -22.54
N ASP A 215 6.81 -3.95 -22.87
CA ASP A 215 6.74 -2.55 -23.30
C ASP A 215 7.29 -1.59 -22.24
N ARG A 216 7.07 -1.91 -20.94
CA ARG A 216 7.63 -1.14 -19.85
C ARG A 216 9.16 -1.25 -19.79
N GLY A 217 9.70 -2.45 -20.01
CA GLY A 217 11.14 -2.71 -20.16
C GLY A 217 11.75 -2.01 -21.37
N ILE A 218 11.08 -2.11 -22.54
CA ILE A 218 11.46 -1.39 -23.78
C ILE A 218 11.52 0.12 -23.54
N GLY A 219 10.51 0.67 -22.83
CA GLY A 219 10.48 2.11 -22.48
C GLY A 219 11.68 2.56 -21.65
N GLN A 220 12.12 1.74 -20.68
CA GLN A 220 13.35 2.01 -19.92
C GLN A 220 14.58 1.92 -20.80
N TRP A 221 14.71 0.88 -21.60
CA TRP A 221 15.84 0.69 -22.50
C TRP A 221 16.00 1.84 -23.50
N ARG A 222 14.88 2.29 -24.10
CA ARG A 222 14.89 3.48 -24.98
C ARG A 222 15.33 4.73 -24.26
N THR A 223 14.87 4.96 -23.04
CA THR A 223 15.29 6.10 -22.20
C THR A 223 16.79 6.07 -21.93
N ASP A 224 17.35 4.89 -21.67
CA ASP A 224 18.78 4.71 -21.42
C ASP A 224 19.59 4.96 -22.71
N ARG A 225 19.18 4.35 -23.82
CA ARG A 225 19.82 4.50 -25.13
C ARG A 225 19.82 5.96 -25.61
N ASP A 226 18.70 6.67 -25.48
CA ASP A 226 18.54 8.05 -25.92
C ASP A 226 19.40 9.01 -25.08
N ALA A 227 19.77 8.60 -23.87
CA ALA A 227 20.71 9.29 -23.00
C ALA A 227 22.18 8.82 -23.17
N GLY A 228 22.47 7.93 -24.13
CA GLY A 228 23.82 7.44 -24.44
C GLY A 228 24.33 6.32 -23.53
N PHE A 229 23.45 5.64 -22.79
CA PHE A 229 23.79 4.50 -21.96
C PHE A 229 23.59 3.15 -22.69
N HIS A 230 24.36 2.14 -22.25
CA HIS A 230 24.28 0.79 -22.77
C HIS A 230 23.60 -0.13 -21.74
N SER A 231 22.30 -0.34 -21.91
CA SER A 231 21.50 -1.23 -21.06
C SER A 231 21.16 -2.54 -21.76
N VAL A 232 21.01 -3.60 -20.99
CA VAL A 232 20.54 -4.91 -21.49
C VAL A 232 19.18 -5.25 -20.89
N ILE A 233 18.35 -5.97 -21.66
CA ILE A 233 17.07 -6.49 -21.19
C ILE A 233 17.22 -8.00 -20.94
N ILE A 234 16.74 -8.43 -19.77
CA ILE A 234 16.77 -9.81 -19.33
C ILE A 234 15.33 -10.30 -19.20
N PRO A 235 14.72 -10.84 -20.27
CA PRO A 235 13.46 -11.55 -20.16
C PRO A 235 13.67 -12.82 -19.34
N SER A 236 12.88 -12.98 -18.26
CA SER A 236 13.05 -14.09 -17.30
C SER A 236 11.75 -14.83 -17.09
N GLY A 237 11.77 -16.12 -17.38
CA GLY A 237 10.68 -17.07 -17.22
C GLY A 237 10.97 -18.39 -17.90
N GLY A 238 10.84 -19.48 -17.15
CA GLY A 238 11.05 -20.83 -17.65
C GLY A 238 9.84 -21.37 -18.39
N LYS A 239 9.81 -22.68 -18.59
CA LYS A 239 8.71 -23.39 -19.23
C LYS A 239 7.76 -23.89 -18.15
N GLY A 240 6.50 -23.41 -18.16
CA GLY A 240 5.43 -23.97 -17.34
C GLY A 240 4.99 -25.36 -17.84
N ASP A 241 4.33 -26.13 -16.97
CA ASP A 241 3.92 -27.51 -17.27
C ASP A 241 3.02 -27.61 -18.52
N ASP A 242 2.14 -26.62 -18.71
CA ASP A 242 1.20 -26.56 -19.82
C ASP A 242 1.71 -25.69 -20.98
N GLU A 243 2.96 -25.26 -20.98
CA GLU A 243 3.51 -24.38 -22.00
C GLU A 243 4.36 -25.14 -23.02
N PRO A 244 4.24 -24.81 -24.34
CA PRO A 244 5.01 -25.48 -25.39
C PRO A 244 6.50 -25.09 -25.35
N ARG A 245 6.84 -23.91 -24.82
CA ARG A 245 8.21 -23.34 -24.75
C ARG A 245 8.39 -22.46 -23.52
N ALA A 246 9.64 -22.09 -23.23
CA ALA A 246 9.95 -21.18 -22.12
C ALA A 246 9.43 -19.75 -22.38
N GLU A 247 8.93 -19.10 -21.34
CA GLU A 247 8.47 -17.71 -21.43
C GLU A 247 9.58 -16.75 -21.86
N GLY A 248 10.79 -16.91 -21.29
CA GLY A 248 11.95 -16.08 -21.61
C GLY A 248 12.30 -16.05 -23.10
N GLU A 249 12.12 -17.17 -23.80
CA GLU A 249 12.35 -17.27 -25.26
C GLU A 249 11.30 -16.48 -26.04
N ALA A 250 10.02 -16.69 -25.73
CA ALA A 250 8.93 -15.96 -26.37
C ALA A 250 9.01 -14.44 -26.10
N MET A 251 9.44 -14.06 -24.89
CA MET A 251 9.67 -12.67 -24.53
C MET A 251 10.84 -12.05 -25.31
N ALA A 252 11.92 -12.83 -25.53
CA ALA A 252 13.06 -12.36 -26.31
C ALA A 252 12.71 -12.11 -27.78
N GLU A 253 11.92 -13.00 -28.41
CA GLU A 253 11.37 -12.80 -29.75
C GLU A 253 10.56 -11.50 -29.82
N TYR A 254 9.64 -11.30 -28.87
CA TYR A 254 8.85 -10.07 -28.78
C TYR A 254 9.72 -8.81 -28.70
N LEU A 255 10.79 -8.83 -27.87
CA LEU A 255 11.72 -7.71 -27.74
C LEU A 255 12.41 -7.37 -29.07
N VAL A 256 12.90 -8.38 -29.79
CA VAL A 256 13.58 -8.21 -31.06
C VAL A 256 12.60 -7.68 -32.12
N GLU A 257 11.38 -8.22 -32.20
CA GLU A 257 10.31 -7.74 -33.08
C GLU A 257 9.93 -6.27 -32.83
N HIS A 258 10.11 -5.79 -31.56
CA HIS A 258 9.84 -4.40 -31.19
C HIS A 258 11.08 -3.48 -31.21
N GLY A 259 12.14 -3.93 -31.92
CA GLY A 259 13.31 -3.11 -32.27
C GLY A 259 14.41 -3.07 -31.20
N ILE A 260 14.47 -4.03 -30.29
CA ILE A 260 15.61 -4.21 -29.39
C ILE A 260 16.66 -5.07 -30.10
N PRO A 261 17.90 -4.60 -30.24
CA PRO A 261 19.00 -5.38 -30.83
C PRO A 261 19.20 -6.71 -30.09
N ARG A 262 19.41 -7.80 -30.81
CA ARG A 262 19.54 -9.14 -30.22
C ARG A 262 20.69 -9.23 -29.21
N GLU A 263 21.77 -8.49 -29.43
CA GLU A 263 22.93 -8.37 -28.55
C GLU A 263 22.60 -7.67 -27.22
N CYS A 264 21.52 -6.93 -27.15
CA CYS A 264 21.01 -6.29 -25.92
C CYS A 264 20.01 -7.17 -25.14
N VAL A 265 19.74 -8.40 -25.60
CA VAL A 265 18.80 -9.33 -24.96
C VAL A 265 19.53 -10.54 -24.41
N VAL A 266 19.48 -10.73 -23.09
CA VAL A 266 20.06 -11.88 -22.37
C VAL A 266 18.91 -12.71 -21.80
N VAL A 267 18.68 -13.90 -22.36
CA VAL A 267 17.52 -14.75 -21.99
C VAL A 267 17.80 -15.53 -20.73
N GLU A 268 16.86 -15.52 -19.79
CA GLU A 268 16.75 -16.44 -18.68
C GLU A 268 15.48 -17.30 -18.89
N ASN A 269 15.62 -18.62 -19.01
CA ASN A 269 14.55 -19.54 -19.45
C ASN A 269 14.37 -20.77 -18.53
N GLN A 270 14.88 -20.71 -17.29
CA GLN A 270 14.85 -21.85 -16.36
C GLN A 270 13.95 -21.63 -15.14
N ALA A 271 13.63 -20.37 -14.82
CA ALA A 271 12.91 -20.03 -13.61
C ALA A 271 11.46 -20.56 -13.61
N ALA A 272 11.05 -21.25 -12.55
CA ALA A 272 9.70 -21.77 -12.35
C ALA A 272 8.82 -20.84 -11.50
N ASN A 273 9.39 -19.85 -10.80
CA ASN A 273 8.68 -18.92 -9.94
C ASN A 273 9.40 -17.57 -9.84
N THR A 274 8.74 -16.57 -9.22
CA THR A 274 9.28 -15.22 -9.16
C THR A 274 10.59 -15.10 -8.37
N ASP A 275 10.82 -15.94 -7.36
CA ASP A 275 12.06 -15.92 -6.59
C ASP A 275 13.22 -16.42 -7.45
N GLU A 276 12.98 -17.47 -8.23
CA GLU A 276 13.92 -18.01 -9.21
C GLU A 276 14.13 -17.04 -10.37
N ASN A 277 13.09 -16.37 -10.89
CA ASN A 277 13.25 -15.33 -11.91
C ASN A 277 14.30 -14.30 -11.49
N ILE A 278 14.28 -13.87 -10.22
CA ILE A 278 15.22 -12.88 -9.70
C ILE A 278 16.62 -13.49 -9.51
N SER A 279 16.71 -14.67 -8.90
CA SER A 279 17.99 -15.32 -8.58
C SER A 279 18.74 -15.78 -9.83
N LEU A 280 18.02 -16.36 -10.81
CA LEU A 280 18.62 -16.83 -12.06
C LEU A 280 18.94 -15.65 -13.00
N SER A 281 18.08 -14.62 -13.08
CA SER A 281 18.43 -13.39 -13.79
C SER A 281 19.73 -12.79 -13.27
N ARG A 282 19.96 -12.80 -11.94
CA ARG A 282 21.22 -12.34 -11.36
C ARG A 282 22.44 -13.13 -11.84
N GLN A 283 22.29 -14.41 -12.12
CA GLN A 283 23.41 -15.26 -12.58
C GLN A 283 23.80 -14.94 -14.01
N VAL A 284 22.85 -14.59 -14.87
CA VAL A 284 23.08 -14.22 -16.28
C VAL A 284 23.44 -12.74 -16.48
N MET A 285 23.34 -11.91 -15.44
CA MET A 285 23.77 -10.51 -15.50
C MET A 285 25.26 -10.39 -15.83
N PRO A 286 25.66 -9.49 -16.73
CA PRO A 286 27.08 -9.22 -17.01
C PRO A 286 27.89 -8.87 -15.75
N THR A 287 29.14 -9.32 -15.70
CA THR A 287 30.00 -9.30 -14.48
C THR A 287 30.27 -7.90 -13.92
N GLN A 288 30.16 -6.87 -14.74
CA GLN A 288 30.35 -5.45 -14.32
C GLN A 288 29.32 -4.99 -13.27
N VAL A 289 28.17 -5.65 -13.15
CA VAL A 289 27.12 -5.33 -12.18
C VAL A 289 27.21 -6.18 -10.90
N ARG A 290 27.98 -7.27 -10.93
CA ARG A 290 28.18 -8.15 -9.77
C ARG A 290 29.08 -7.54 -8.69
N SER A 291 29.95 -6.59 -9.06
CA SER A 291 30.87 -5.92 -8.12
C SER A 291 30.18 -4.79 -7.39
N VAL A 292 29.96 -4.96 -6.09
CA VAL A 292 29.55 -3.86 -5.20
C VAL A 292 30.74 -2.91 -5.05
N PRO A 293 30.67 -1.66 -5.49
CA PRO A 293 31.79 -0.74 -5.31
C PRO A 293 32.02 -0.44 -3.83
N SER A 294 33.25 -0.57 -3.39
CA SER A 294 33.68 -0.39 -2.01
C SER A 294 33.77 1.08 -1.56
N ARG A 295 33.41 2.07 -2.40
CA ARG A 295 33.58 3.49 -2.11
C ARG A 295 32.26 4.18 -1.77
N ARG A 296 32.24 4.90 -0.64
CA ARG A 296 31.07 5.62 -0.09
C ARG A 296 30.34 6.56 -1.07
N ALA A 297 31.08 7.25 -1.95
CA ALA A 297 30.51 8.20 -2.91
C ALA A 297 29.78 7.49 -4.07
N GLU A 298 30.32 6.38 -4.53
CA GLU A 298 29.73 5.53 -5.58
C GLU A 298 28.50 4.77 -5.04
N ALA A 299 28.56 4.33 -3.78
CA ALA A 299 27.41 3.77 -3.07
C ALA A 299 26.27 4.80 -2.88
N ALA A 300 26.56 6.09 -2.73
CA ALA A 300 25.55 7.14 -2.64
C ALA A 300 24.88 7.41 -4.00
N ARG A 301 25.64 7.43 -5.11
CA ARG A 301 25.09 7.52 -6.48
C ARG A 301 24.26 6.30 -6.86
N GLN A 302 24.69 5.09 -6.49
CA GLN A 302 23.95 3.85 -6.70
C GLN A 302 22.69 3.76 -5.84
N ARG A 303 22.63 4.48 -4.71
CA ARG A 303 21.39 4.61 -3.91
C ARG A 303 20.32 5.38 -4.66
N GLN A 304 20.69 6.40 -5.41
CA GLN A 304 19.77 7.25 -6.17
C GLN A 304 19.34 6.62 -7.50
N ASN A 305 20.20 5.83 -8.14
CA ASN A 305 19.88 5.15 -9.41
C ASN A 305 20.42 3.71 -9.38
N PRO A 306 19.61 2.73 -8.92
CA PRO A 306 20.02 1.32 -8.87
C PRO A 306 20.27 0.80 -10.29
N GLN A 307 21.36 0.04 -10.48
CA GLN A 307 21.74 -0.54 -11.77
C GLN A 307 20.76 -1.61 -12.27
N VAL A 308 19.95 -2.19 -11.38
CA VAL A 308 18.95 -3.20 -11.74
C VAL A 308 17.56 -2.57 -11.73
N VAL A 309 16.88 -2.67 -12.86
CA VAL A 309 15.49 -2.30 -13.03
C VAL A 309 14.65 -3.55 -13.25
N VAL A 310 13.55 -3.68 -12.51
CA VAL A 310 12.61 -4.82 -12.68
C VAL A 310 11.31 -4.29 -13.26
N ALA A 311 10.93 -4.76 -14.44
CA ALA A 311 9.64 -4.48 -15.07
C ALA A 311 8.66 -5.61 -14.79
N THR A 312 7.52 -5.29 -14.19
CA THR A 312 6.45 -6.24 -13.88
C THR A 312 5.10 -5.53 -13.80
N SER A 313 4.00 -6.25 -13.63
CA SER A 313 2.67 -5.64 -13.46
C SER A 313 2.60 -4.82 -12.18
N SER A 314 1.86 -3.69 -12.20
CA SER A 314 1.79 -2.76 -11.05
C SER A 314 1.36 -3.45 -9.75
N TYR A 315 0.38 -4.36 -9.80
CA TYR A 315 -0.09 -5.09 -8.62
C TYR A 315 0.99 -6.03 -8.04
N HIS A 316 1.88 -6.58 -8.87
CA HIS A 316 2.95 -7.50 -8.46
C HIS A 316 4.23 -6.78 -8.00
N ALA A 317 4.37 -5.49 -8.32
CA ALA A 317 5.60 -4.72 -8.17
C ALA A 317 6.13 -4.66 -6.73
N VAL A 318 5.24 -4.54 -5.73
CA VAL A 318 5.63 -4.50 -4.31
C VAL A 318 6.21 -5.85 -3.87
N ARG A 319 5.61 -6.97 -4.29
CA ARG A 319 6.12 -8.30 -4.00
C ARG A 319 7.45 -8.56 -4.69
N ALA A 320 7.60 -8.18 -5.95
CA ALA A 320 8.85 -8.28 -6.68
C ALA A 320 9.98 -7.48 -5.98
N ALA A 321 9.70 -6.24 -5.54
CA ALA A 321 10.65 -5.43 -4.78
C ALA A 321 11.07 -6.09 -3.45
N GLU A 322 10.10 -6.70 -2.73
CA GLU A 322 10.38 -7.42 -1.47
C GLU A 322 11.26 -8.65 -1.69
N LEU A 323 10.99 -9.44 -2.75
CA LEU A 323 11.80 -10.61 -3.12
C LEU A 323 13.22 -10.20 -3.52
N CYS A 324 13.37 -9.19 -4.37
CA CYS A 324 14.69 -8.64 -4.73
C CYS A 324 15.49 -8.20 -3.48
N ARG A 325 14.82 -7.51 -2.55
CA ARG A 325 15.44 -7.07 -1.30
C ARG A 325 15.89 -8.22 -0.41
N ARG A 326 15.11 -9.31 -0.32
CA ARG A 326 15.48 -10.53 0.42
C ARG A 326 16.74 -11.18 -0.16
N GLN A 327 16.89 -11.12 -1.46
CA GLN A 327 18.08 -11.61 -2.16
C GLN A 327 19.25 -10.60 -2.16
N GLY A 328 19.15 -9.50 -1.39
CA GLY A 328 20.19 -8.47 -1.29
C GLY A 328 20.34 -7.59 -2.52
N LEU A 329 19.39 -7.63 -3.47
CA LEU A 329 19.39 -6.79 -4.66
C LEU A 329 18.71 -5.45 -4.39
N ARG A 330 19.38 -4.35 -4.73
CA ARG A 330 18.77 -3.04 -4.83
C ARG A 330 18.22 -2.84 -6.23
N VAL A 331 16.92 -2.69 -6.32
CA VAL A 331 16.22 -2.58 -7.59
C VAL A 331 15.33 -1.36 -7.62
N ARG A 332 15.13 -0.83 -8.81
CA ARG A 332 14.03 0.04 -9.15
C ARG A 332 12.95 -0.80 -9.84
N VAL A 333 11.74 -0.77 -9.34
CA VAL A 333 10.63 -1.50 -9.95
C VAL A 333 9.78 -0.56 -10.78
N LEU A 334 9.48 -0.98 -12.00
CA LEU A 334 8.59 -0.29 -12.93
C LEU A 334 7.32 -1.12 -13.10
N GLY A 335 6.19 -0.57 -12.64
CA GLY A 335 4.88 -1.20 -12.77
C GLY A 335 4.28 -1.00 -14.15
N ALA A 336 3.93 -2.09 -14.83
CA ALA A 336 3.19 -2.08 -16.08
C ALA A 336 1.68 -2.00 -15.83
N PRO A 337 0.90 -1.34 -16.69
CA PRO A 337 -0.55 -1.26 -16.58
C PRO A 337 -1.21 -2.63 -16.74
N THR A 338 -2.36 -2.80 -16.11
CA THR A 338 -3.15 -4.03 -16.12
C THR A 338 -4.63 -3.68 -16.28
N ALA A 339 -5.40 -4.57 -16.89
CA ALA A 339 -6.85 -4.38 -17.06
C ALA A 339 -7.55 -4.16 -15.71
N THR A 340 -8.44 -3.17 -15.65
CA THR A 340 -9.06 -2.73 -14.39
C THR A 340 -9.89 -3.81 -13.70
N TYR A 341 -10.59 -4.66 -14.47
CA TYR A 341 -11.38 -5.77 -13.92
C TYR A 341 -10.52 -6.84 -13.22
N PHE A 342 -9.24 -6.97 -13.64
CA PHE A 342 -8.31 -7.94 -13.07
C PHE A 342 -7.70 -7.46 -11.73
N LEU A 343 -7.60 -6.13 -11.55
CA LEU A 343 -6.88 -5.53 -10.41
C LEU A 343 -7.37 -5.95 -9.03
N PRO A 344 -8.69 -5.96 -8.71
CA PRO A 344 -9.14 -6.25 -7.35
C PRO A 344 -8.70 -7.63 -6.86
N SER A 345 -8.97 -8.69 -7.64
CA SER A 345 -8.55 -10.05 -7.28
C SER A 345 -7.03 -10.20 -7.25
N ALA A 346 -6.32 -9.61 -8.22
CA ALA A 346 -4.86 -9.66 -8.27
C ALA A 346 -4.21 -8.94 -7.08
N MET A 347 -4.68 -7.75 -6.72
CA MET A 347 -4.17 -7.00 -5.57
C MET A 347 -4.41 -7.72 -4.25
N LEU A 348 -5.60 -8.32 -4.07
CA LEU A 348 -5.90 -9.12 -2.88
C LEU A 348 -4.98 -10.33 -2.77
N ARG A 349 -4.77 -11.06 -3.87
CA ARG A 349 -3.84 -12.19 -3.92
C ARG A 349 -2.41 -11.79 -3.54
N GLU A 350 -1.90 -10.72 -4.11
CA GLU A 350 -0.55 -10.23 -3.81
C GLU A 350 -0.43 -9.73 -2.36
N TYR A 351 -1.47 -9.08 -1.83
CA TYR A 351 -1.50 -8.68 -0.43
C TYR A 351 -1.50 -9.87 0.52
N ILE A 352 -2.32 -10.90 0.25
CA ILE A 352 -2.30 -12.16 1.02
C ILE A 352 -0.92 -12.81 0.97
N ALA A 353 -0.27 -12.84 -0.20
CA ALA A 353 1.08 -13.38 -0.34
C ALA A 353 2.11 -12.56 0.48
N LEU A 354 1.96 -11.24 0.57
CA LEU A 354 2.80 -10.39 1.44
C LEU A 354 2.57 -10.69 2.92
N LEU A 355 1.32 -10.86 3.36
CA LEU A 355 1.00 -11.27 4.73
C LEU A 355 1.60 -12.65 5.06
N ALA A 356 1.43 -13.62 4.15
CA ALA A 356 1.96 -14.98 4.29
C ALA A 356 3.50 -15.02 4.30
N SER A 357 4.15 -14.00 3.75
CA SER A 357 5.61 -13.90 3.76
C SER A 357 6.22 -13.63 5.14
N ARG A 358 5.40 -13.22 6.12
CA ARG A 358 5.80 -12.96 7.52
C ARG A 358 4.74 -13.54 8.48
N PRO A 359 4.51 -14.86 8.47
CA PRO A 359 3.35 -15.47 9.13
C PRO A 359 3.33 -15.24 10.64
N TRP A 360 4.47 -15.32 11.28
CA TRP A 360 4.58 -15.14 12.74
C TRP A 360 4.22 -13.73 13.18
N ILE A 361 4.75 -12.69 12.52
CA ILE A 361 4.46 -11.29 12.86
C ILE A 361 2.99 -11.00 12.64
N ASN A 362 2.45 -11.38 11.48
CA ASN A 362 1.06 -11.12 11.15
C ASN A 362 0.10 -11.96 12.00
N GLY A 363 0.46 -13.20 12.35
CA GLY A 363 -0.30 -14.05 13.25
C GLY A 363 -0.37 -13.48 14.66
N ILE A 364 0.75 -13.07 15.24
CA ILE A 364 0.80 -12.44 16.57
C ILE A 364 -0.04 -11.16 16.58
N MET A 365 0.12 -10.28 15.60
CA MET A 365 -0.66 -9.05 15.50
C MET A 365 -2.17 -9.32 15.39
N LEU A 366 -2.57 -10.30 14.60
CA LEU A 366 -3.97 -10.69 14.46
C LEU A 366 -4.54 -11.21 15.79
N VAL A 367 -3.79 -12.06 16.51
CA VAL A 367 -4.19 -12.57 17.83
C VAL A 367 -4.32 -11.42 18.83
N LEU A 368 -3.36 -10.48 18.88
CA LEU A 368 -3.44 -9.32 19.75
C LEU A 368 -4.67 -8.46 19.48
N VAL A 369 -4.98 -8.20 18.20
CA VAL A 369 -6.14 -7.41 17.80
C VAL A 369 -7.45 -8.12 18.16
N LEU A 370 -7.54 -9.44 17.91
CA LEU A 370 -8.74 -10.24 18.24
C LEU A 370 -8.95 -10.37 19.75
N ALA A 371 -7.87 -10.45 20.54
CA ALA A 371 -7.93 -10.61 21.99
C ALA A 371 -8.16 -9.28 22.73
N PHE A 372 -7.81 -8.14 22.13
CA PHE A 372 -7.86 -6.83 22.78
C PHE A 372 -9.23 -6.51 23.39
N TRP A 373 -10.30 -6.62 22.59
CA TRP A 373 -11.64 -6.26 23.04
C TRP A 373 -12.22 -7.21 24.07
N PRO A 374 -12.15 -8.55 23.93
CA PRO A 374 -12.56 -9.49 24.96
C PRO A 374 -11.88 -9.25 26.32
N ILE A 375 -10.56 -8.96 26.29
CA ILE A 375 -9.80 -8.67 27.52
C ILE A 375 -10.27 -7.35 28.15
N ALA A 376 -10.46 -6.30 27.34
CA ALA A 376 -10.92 -5.00 27.82
C ALA A 376 -12.31 -5.10 28.47
N VAL A 377 -13.24 -5.82 27.86
CA VAL A 377 -14.60 -6.06 28.39
C VAL A 377 -14.52 -6.86 29.69
N SER A 378 -13.78 -7.96 29.72
CA SER A 378 -13.60 -8.77 30.94
C SER A 378 -13.03 -7.96 32.10
N TYR A 379 -12.05 -7.09 31.81
CA TYR A 379 -11.45 -6.23 32.84
C TYR A 379 -12.46 -5.22 33.40
N THR A 380 -13.29 -4.60 32.57
CA THR A 380 -14.31 -3.65 33.04
C THR A 380 -15.40 -4.32 33.88
N HIS A 381 -15.82 -5.54 33.56
CA HIS A 381 -16.76 -6.30 34.34
C HIS A 381 -16.22 -6.74 35.69
N LEU A 382 -14.91 -6.97 35.82
CA LEU A 382 -14.27 -7.33 37.08
C LEU A 382 -14.04 -6.12 38.02
N THR A 383 -13.85 -4.91 37.46
CA THR A 383 -13.50 -3.72 38.24
C THR A 383 -14.69 -2.86 38.64
N LEU A 384 -15.77 -2.82 37.86
CA LEU A 384 -16.96 -2.03 38.17
C LEU A 384 -17.68 -2.44 39.46
N PRO A 385 -17.84 -3.73 39.82
CA PRO A 385 -18.46 -4.12 41.10
C PRO A 385 -17.65 -3.70 42.32
N THR A 386 -16.31 -3.61 42.20
CA THR A 386 -15.44 -3.21 43.32
C THR A 386 -15.45 -1.71 43.59
N ILE A 387 -15.73 -0.88 42.58
CA ILE A 387 -15.81 0.59 42.75
C ILE A 387 -17.18 1.03 43.32
N LEU A 388 -18.25 0.22 43.13
CA LEU A 388 -19.58 0.48 43.68
C LEU A 388 -19.76 -0.03 45.13
N LEU A 389 -18.77 -0.75 45.69
CA LEU A 389 -18.77 -1.28 47.05
C LEU A 389 -17.87 -0.47 48.02
N VAL A 390 -17.28 0.64 47.57
CA VAL A 390 -16.52 1.62 48.36
C VAL A 390 -17.26 2.97 48.33
#